data_d14766cc2f151002d86e998c861cd224
#
_entry.id   d14766cc2f151002d86e998c861cd224
#
_cell.length_a   1.000
_cell.length_b   1.000
_cell.length_c   1.000
_cell.angle_alpha   90.00
_cell.angle_beta   90.00
_cell.angle_gamma   90.00
#
_symmetry.space_group_name_H-M   'P 1'
#
loop_
_entity.id
_entity.type
_entity.pdbx_description
1 polymer ?
#
loop_
_entity_poly.entity_id
_entity_poly.type
_entity_poly.pdbx_seq_one_letter_code
_entity_poly.pdbx_strand_id
1 'polypeptide(L)'
;MTRPSSAQGGVLQIGGVDLRRLAARAGRTPFYVYDRSRLDARIRTLRQTLPPGIELHYSIKANPMPAIVHHLAACLDGFDVASAGEMMLALDAGTRPERIGFAGPGKSHDELRRAVAAGITIHIESATQLRLVCALGWELGVRPCVAVRVNPDFQIGKGGIRMGGSAGPFGIDATEVPALLRELARQEVAFAGFHVFWGSQCLHAPTVVQAQRQSAELVVRLAGSLDAPPAFINLGGGFGIPYFPGEDPLDLDAVGKAMCDWLPALQRRLPGTRVVLELGRYLVGEAGIYVCRVIDHKVSRGNRLAEPALERCHVVGCLCTPLDRLADSVQLPAAKIGDLVVVFQSGAYGRSASPTDFLGHPPPVEMLV
;
A
#
# COMPACT_ATOMS: atom_id res chain seq x y z
N MET A 1 -2.24 -6.45 -20.97
CA MET A 1 -3.27 -5.61 -20.30
C MET A 1 -4.57 -6.38 -20.28
N THR A 2 -4.93 -6.95 -19.17
CA THR A 2 -6.28 -7.43 -18.94
C THR A 2 -7.17 -6.20 -18.79
N ARG A 3 -7.87 -5.81 -19.87
CA ARG A 3 -8.95 -4.83 -19.80
C ARG A 3 -9.91 -5.27 -18.69
N PRO A 4 -10.29 -4.39 -17.77
CA PRO A 4 -11.26 -4.77 -16.75
C PRO A 4 -12.56 -5.16 -17.42
N SER A 5 -12.99 -6.38 -17.10
CA SER A 5 -14.29 -7.00 -17.34
C SER A 5 -15.06 -6.67 -18.61
N SER A 6 -15.46 -7.73 -19.25
CA SER A 6 -16.39 -7.87 -20.37
C SER A 6 -17.42 -6.75 -20.48
N ALA A 7 -17.34 -5.98 -21.54
CA ALA A 7 -18.47 -5.25 -22.05
C ALA A 7 -19.50 -6.26 -22.62
N GLN A 8 -20.32 -6.86 -21.79
CA GLN A 8 -21.53 -7.51 -22.28
C GLN A 8 -22.46 -6.40 -22.75
N GLY A 9 -22.74 -6.37 -24.05
CA GLY A 9 -23.62 -5.35 -24.66
C GLY A 9 -23.01 -3.94 -24.78
N GLY A 10 -21.65 -3.77 -24.75
CA GLY A 10 -21.00 -2.46 -24.97
C GLY A 10 -20.97 -1.54 -23.74
N VAL A 11 -21.43 -1.98 -22.57
CA VAL A 11 -21.42 -1.18 -21.32
C VAL A 11 -20.42 -1.74 -20.34
N LEU A 12 -19.59 -0.86 -19.77
CA LEU A 12 -18.62 -1.23 -18.72
C LEU A 12 -19.36 -1.67 -17.44
N GLN A 13 -18.96 -2.81 -16.90
CA GLN A 13 -19.45 -3.33 -15.63
C GLN A 13 -18.31 -3.39 -14.61
N ILE A 14 -18.59 -3.05 -13.36
CA ILE A 14 -17.69 -3.17 -12.22
C ILE A 14 -18.40 -3.97 -11.13
N GLY A 15 -17.78 -5.05 -10.66
CA GLY A 15 -18.45 -5.97 -9.73
C GLY A 15 -19.76 -6.53 -10.24
N GLY A 16 -19.91 -6.68 -11.58
CA GLY A 16 -21.15 -7.14 -12.21
C GLY A 16 -22.25 -6.06 -12.34
N VAL A 17 -21.98 -4.82 -11.93
CA VAL A 17 -22.95 -3.71 -12.00
C VAL A 17 -22.60 -2.75 -13.14
N ASP A 18 -23.61 -2.43 -13.97
CA ASP A 18 -23.49 -1.43 -15.06
C ASP A 18 -23.03 -0.06 -14.51
N LEU A 19 -22.04 0.54 -15.19
CA LEU A 19 -21.47 1.82 -14.79
C LEU A 19 -22.51 2.95 -14.68
N ARG A 20 -23.54 2.97 -15.55
CA ARG A 20 -24.60 3.97 -15.49
C ARG A 20 -25.46 3.81 -14.22
N ARG A 21 -25.69 2.58 -13.79
CA ARG A 21 -26.38 2.31 -12.50
C ARG A 21 -25.54 2.74 -11.31
N LEU A 22 -24.20 2.53 -11.39
CA LEU A 22 -23.27 3.01 -10.37
C LEU A 22 -23.23 4.54 -10.31
N ALA A 23 -23.24 5.23 -11.46
CA ALA A 23 -23.32 6.68 -11.53
C ALA A 23 -24.63 7.22 -10.93
N ALA A 24 -25.76 6.56 -11.21
CA ALA A 24 -27.05 6.91 -10.62
C ALA A 24 -27.06 6.67 -9.10
N ARG A 25 -26.45 5.57 -8.63
CA ARG A 25 -26.31 5.27 -7.19
C ARG A 25 -25.41 6.27 -6.47
N ALA A 26 -24.32 6.71 -7.11
CA ALA A 26 -23.43 7.75 -6.57
C ALA A 26 -24.14 9.11 -6.47
N GLY A 27 -25.12 9.39 -7.33
CA GLY A 27 -25.89 10.61 -7.38
C GLY A 27 -25.13 11.83 -7.94
N ARG A 28 -23.82 11.78 -7.97
CA ARG A 28 -22.93 12.84 -8.47
C ARG A 28 -21.62 12.28 -9.01
N THR A 29 -20.88 13.09 -9.75
CA THR A 29 -19.49 12.86 -10.15
C THR A 29 -18.61 13.96 -9.57
N PRO A 30 -17.31 13.72 -9.31
CA PRO A 30 -16.65 12.42 -9.48
C PRO A 30 -16.98 11.40 -8.39
N PHE A 31 -16.71 10.12 -8.67
CA PHE A 31 -16.83 9.04 -7.67
C PHE A 31 -15.80 7.93 -7.93
N TYR A 32 -15.48 7.18 -6.88
CA TYR A 32 -14.67 5.96 -6.96
C TYR A 32 -15.55 4.73 -6.80
N VAL A 33 -15.22 3.67 -7.53
CA VAL A 33 -15.83 2.35 -7.36
C VAL A 33 -14.72 1.32 -7.24
N TYR A 34 -14.85 0.46 -6.25
CA TYR A 34 -13.92 -0.65 -6.00
C TYR A 34 -14.65 -1.97 -6.19
N ASP A 35 -14.02 -2.89 -6.92
CA ASP A 35 -14.56 -4.23 -7.24
C ASP A 35 -14.03 -5.24 -6.23
N ARG A 36 -14.90 -5.73 -5.37
CA ARG A 36 -14.58 -6.73 -4.34
C ARG A 36 -14.04 -8.02 -4.95
N SER A 37 -14.62 -8.45 -6.06
CA SER A 37 -14.22 -9.70 -6.70
C SER A 37 -12.76 -9.66 -7.19
N ARG A 38 -12.27 -8.48 -7.55
CA ARG A 38 -10.87 -8.26 -7.93
C ARG A 38 -9.93 -8.28 -6.73
N LEU A 39 -10.37 -7.74 -5.57
CA LEU A 39 -9.62 -7.86 -4.31
C LEU A 39 -9.45 -9.33 -3.95
N ASP A 40 -10.54 -10.10 -3.98
CA ASP A 40 -10.52 -11.53 -3.67
C ASP A 40 -9.65 -12.32 -4.65
N ALA A 41 -9.75 -12.02 -5.93
CA ALA A 41 -8.94 -12.68 -6.96
C ALA A 41 -7.43 -12.40 -6.74
N ARG A 42 -7.08 -11.16 -6.41
CA ARG A 42 -5.69 -10.76 -6.13
C ARG A 42 -5.14 -11.50 -4.90
N ILE A 43 -5.92 -11.58 -3.83
CA ILE A 43 -5.52 -12.30 -2.61
C ILE A 43 -5.35 -13.79 -2.89
N ARG A 44 -6.29 -14.41 -3.63
CA ARG A 44 -6.17 -15.82 -4.03
C ARG A 44 -4.90 -16.08 -4.84
N THR A 45 -4.60 -15.23 -5.83
CA THR A 45 -3.38 -15.35 -6.62
C THR A 45 -2.13 -15.28 -5.74
N LEU A 46 -2.06 -14.32 -4.81
CA LEU A 46 -0.93 -14.21 -3.86
C LEU A 46 -0.79 -15.48 -3.02
N ARG A 47 -1.90 -15.99 -2.45
CA ARG A 47 -1.88 -17.20 -1.61
C ARG A 47 -1.50 -18.47 -2.38
N GLN A 48 -1.80 -18.53 -3.68
CA GLN A 48 -1.47 -19.67 -4.54
C GLN A 48 -0.01 -19.64 -5.01
N THR A 49 0.54 -18.43 -5.20
CA THR A 49 1.87 -18.26 -5.79
C THR A 49 2.98 -18.15 -4.74
N LEU A 50 2.70 -17.51 -3.61
CA LEU A 50 3.69 -17.36 -2.55
C LEU A 50 3.79 -18.63 -1.69
N PRO A 51 4.99 -18.90 -1.10
CA PRO A 51 5.16 -20.05 -0.21
C PRO A 51 4.16 -20.05 0.96
N PRO A 52 3.71 -21.23 1.41
CA PRO A 52 2.91 -21.34 2.62
C PRO A 52 3.61 -20.72 3.83
N GLY A 53 2.86 -20.06 4.70
CA GLY A 53 3.39 -19.43 5.92
C GLY A 53 3.88 -17.99 5.74
N ILE A 54 3.81 -17.43 4.53
CA ILE A 54 3.98 -15.99 4.34
C ILE A 54 2.71 -15.27 4.81
N GLU A 55 2.86 -14.36 5.78
CA GLU A 55 1.78 -13.49 6.22
C GLU A 55 1.63 -12.29 5.29
N LEU A 56 0.39 -12.00 4.91
CA LEU A 56 0.04 -10.85 4.07
C LEU A 56 -0.61 -9.78 4.94
N HIS A 57 0.05 -8.64 5.07
CA HIS A 57 -0.48 -7.45 5.71
C HIS A 57 -0.92 -6.42 4.68
N TYR A 58 -1.99 -5.70 4.98
CA TYR A 58 -2.45 -4.59 4.16
C TYR A 58 -1.97 -3.25 4.70
N SER A 59 -1.27 -2.48 3.87
CA SER A 59 -0.92 -1.09 4.19
C SER A 59 -2.12 -0.18 3.92
N ILE A 60 -2.82 0.23 4.98
CA ILE A 60 -4.11 0.97 4.92
C ILE A 60 -3.96 2.29 4.15
N LYS A 61 -2.80 2.95 4.22
CA LYS A 61 -2.52 4.20 3.48
C LYS A 61 -2.81 4.13 1.97
N ALA A 62 -2.77 2.92 1.39
CA ALA A 62 -3.08 2.75 -0.03
C ALA A 62 -4.54 3.06 -0.34
N ASN A 63 -5.46 2.64 0.52
CA ASN A 63 -6.87 2.99 0.46
C ASN A 63 -7.55 2.79 1.82
N PRO A 64 -7.79 3.84 2.59
CA PRO A 64 -8.38 3.78 3.92
C PRO A 64 -9.92 3.73 3.91
N MET A 65 -10.56 3.40 2.79
CA MET A 65 -12.02 3.26 2.76
C MET A 65 -12.48 2.18 3.73
N PRO A 66 -13.35 2.50 4.72
CA PRO A 66 -13.73 1.55 5.78
C PRO A 66 -14.25 0.21 5.24
N ALA A 67 -15.06 0.22 4.18
CA ALA A 67 -15.60 -1.00 3.60
C ALA A 67 -14.51 -1.92 3.00
N ILE A 68 -13.42 -1.35 2.45
CA ILE A 68 -12.26 -2.11 1.97
C ILE A 68 -11.50 -2.68 3.17
N VAL A 69 -11.24 -1.86 4.20
CA VAL A 69 -10.50 -2.32 5.39
C VAL A 69 -11.25 -3.46 6.08
N HIS A 70 -12.56 -3.34 6.28
CA HIS A 70 -13.42 -4.41 6.81
C HIS A 70 -13.37 -5.69 5.97
N HIS A 71 -13.45 -5.56 4.64
CA HIS A 71 -13.38 -6.71 3.75
C HIS A 71 -12.01 -7.41 3.86
N LEU A 72 -10.93 -6.65 3.86
CA LEU A 72 -9.57 -7.19 3.93
C LEU A 72 -9.22 -7.76 5.31
N ALA A 73 -9.84 -7.28 6.39
CA ALA A 73 -9.68 -7.84 7.74
C ALA A 73 -10.08 -9.31 7.84
N ALA A 74 -11.07 -9.74 7.03
CA ALA A 74 -11.49 -11.12 6.96
C ALA A 74 -10.60 -12.00 6.06
N CYS A 75 -9.75 -11.41 5.22
CA CYS A 75 -9.02 -12.12 4.17
C CYS A 75 -7.50 -12.15 4.37
N LEU A 76 -6.96 -11.25 5.19
CA LEU A 76 -5.53 -11.06 5.39
C LEU A 76 -5.10 -11.33 6.83
N ASP A 77 -3.78 -11.42 7.03
CA ASP A 77 -3.22 -11.80 8.33
C ASP A 77 -3.05 -10.60 9.27
N GLY A 78 -2.98 -9.38 8.73
CA GLY A 78 -2.80 -8.16 9.52
C GLY A 78 -2.79 -6.89 8.70
N PHE A 79 -2.48 -5.79 9.39
CA PHE A 79 -2.44 -4.45 8.81
C PHE A 79 -1.17 -3.69 9.20
N ASP A 80 -0.69 -2.87 8.27
CA ASP A 80 0.30 -1.83 8.53
C ASP A 80 -0.38 -0.47 8.47
N VAL A 81 -0.23 0.30 9.55
CA VAL A 81 -0.82 1.63 9.70
C VAL A 81 0.28 2.70 9.80
N ALA A 82 -0.03 3.90 9.34
CA ALA A 82 0.87 5.04 9.37
C ALA A 82 0.33 6.23 10.17
N SER A 83 -0.83 6.07 10.81
CA SER A 83 -1.43 7.08 11.69
C SER A 83 -2.38 6.45 12.71
N ALA A 84 -2.72 7.20 13.75
CA ALA A 84 -3.73 6.78 14.72
C ALA A 84 -5.12 6.62 14.07
N GLY A 85 -5.44 7.39 13.03
CA GLY A 85 -6.69 7.24 12.28
C GLY A 85 -6.78 5.88 11.58
N GLU A 86 -5.71 5.47 10.89
CA GLU A 86 -5.63 4.15 10.26
C GLU A 86 -5.64 3.02 11.29
N MET A 87 -4.98 3.20 12.44
CA MET A 87 -5.03 2.25 13.56
C MET A 87 -6.45 2.01 14.03
N MET A 88 -7.23 3.07 14.23
CA MET A 88 -8.64 2.94 14.63
C MET A 88 -9.46 2.20 13.58
N LEU A 89 -9.26 2.50 12.29
CA LEU A 89 -9.93 1.75 11.21
C LEU A 89 -9.63 0.25 11.26
N ALA A 90 -8.37 -0.14 11.53
CA ALA A 90 -7.99 -1.54 11.64
C ALA A 90 -8.65 -2.22 12.85
N LEU A 91 -8.67 -1.54 14.00
CA LEU A 91 -9.32 -2.03 15.23
C LEU A 91 -10.83 -2.14 15.06
N ASP A 92 -11.49 -1.12 14.49
CA ASP A 92 -12.92 -1.09 14.22
C ASP A 92 -13.34 -2.18 13.22
N ALA A 93 -12.43 -2.58 12.32
CA ALA A 93 -12.62 -3.72 11.43
C ALA A 93 -12.51 -5.08 12.16
N GLY A 94 -12.27 -5.10 13.46
CA GLY A 94 -12.16 -6.31 14.28
C GLY A 94 -10.79 -6.99 14.23
N THR A 95 -9.76 -6.31 13.73
CA THR A 95 -8.40 -6.85 13.71
C THR A 95 -7.81 -6.85 15.12
N ARG A 96 -7.24 -7.99 15.53
CA ARG A 96 -6.58 -8.09 16.83
C ARG A 96 -5.33 -7.20 16.87
N PRO A 97 -5.06 -6.52 17.99
CA PRO A 97 -3.93 -5.59 18.13
C PRO A 97 -2.57 -6.20 17.71
N GLU A 98 -2.32 -7.46 18.02
CA GLU A 98 -1.07 -8.16 17.72
C GLU A 98 -0.84 -8.34 16.19
N ARG A 99 -1.88 -8.08 15.38
CA ARG A 99 -1.85 -8.16 13.92
C ARG A 99 -1.73 -6.79 13.26
N ILE A 100 -1.52 -5.74 14.06
CA ILE A 100 -1.40 -4.37 13.58
C ILE A 100 0.01 -3.85 13.87
N GLY A 101 0.72 -3.39 12.82
CA GLY A 101 2.01 -2.74 12.91
C GLY A 101 1.89 -1.24 12.61
N PHE A 102 2.48 -0.38 13.42
CA PHE A 102 2.47 1.07 13.23
C PHE A 102 3.86 1.57 12.81
N ALA A 103 4.03 1.90 11.54
CA ALA A 103 5.25 2.46 10.97
C ALA A 103 5.11 3.96 10.67
N GLY A 104 6.23 4.67 10.58
CA GLY A 104 6.31 6.09 10.25
C GLY A 104 7.30 6.84 11.13
N PRO A 105 8.07 7.80 10.56
CA PRO A 105 9.09 8.54 11.30
C PRO A 105 8.51 9.64 12.18
N GLY A 106 7.33 10.14 11.85
CA GLY A 106 6.69 11.31 12.47
C GLY A 106 5.54 10.98 13.42
N LYS A 107 5.58 9.84 14.12
CA LYS A 107 4.55 9.50 15.12
C LYS A 107 4.55 10.53 16.26
N SER A 108 3.42 11.20 16.49
CA SER A 108 3.25 12.15 17.57
C SER A 108 3.18 11.44 18.93
N HIS A 109 3.36 12.21 20.01
CA HIS A 109 3.21 11.70 21.37
C HIS A 109 1.84 11.05 21.59
N ASP A 110 0.77 11.71 21.15
CA ASP A 110 -0.60 11.22 21.33
C ASP A 110 -0.87 9.94 20.51
N GLU A 111 -0.33 9.84 19.31
CA GLU A 111 -0.42 8.63 18.49
C GLU A 111 0.32 7.47 19.13
N LEU A 112 1.53 7.70 19.65
CA LEU A 112 2.29 6.67 20.36
C LEU A 112 1.58 6.24 21.65
N ARG A 113 1.02 7.19 22.42
CA ARG A 113 0.23 6.88 23.61
C ARG A 113 -0.96 5.97 23.27
N ARG A 114 -1.71 6.30 22.23
CA ARG A 114 -2.84 5.48 21.76
C ARG A 114 -2.40 4.11 21.27
N ALA A 115 -1.27 4.02 20.56
CA ALA A 115 -0.73 2.78 20.07
C ALA A 115 -0.27 1.84 21.21
N VAL A 116 0.40 2.39 22.24
CA VAL A 116 0.80 1.63 23.45
C VAL A 116 -0.46 1.16 24.18
N ALA A 117 -1.44 2.03 24.39
CA ALA A 117 -2.69 1.67 25.06
C ALA A 117 -3.49 0.60 24.30
N ALA A 118 -3.44 0.60 22.97
CA ALA A 118 -4.10 -0.38 22.12
C ALA A 118 -3.36 -1.73 22.06
N GLY A 119 -2.10 -1.81 22.48
CA GLY A 119 -1.30 -3.04 22.46
C GLY A 119 -0.84 -3.48 21.08
N ILE A 120 -0.79 -2.56 20.10
CA ILE A 120 -0.30 -2.87 18.75
C ILE A 120 1.24 -2.88 18.70
N THR A 121 1.81 -3.44 17.64
CA THR A 121 3.26 -3.41 17.44
C THR A 121 3.72 -2.06 16.89
N ILE A 122 4.61 -1.38 17.61
CA ILE A 122 5.14 -0.06 17.21
C ILE A 122 6.49 -0.27 16.52
N HIS A 123 6.61 0.12 15.26
CA HIS A 123 7.86 0.09 14.53
C HIS A 123 8.70 1.31 14.89
N ILE A 124 9.76 1.09 15.65
CA ILE A 124 10.68 2.13 16.13
C ILE A 124 11.58 2.57 14.98
N GLU A 125 11.64 3.89 14.74
CA GLU A 125 12.43 4.51 13.67
C GLU A 125 13.50 5.48 14.22
N SER A 126 13.60 5.63 15.56
CA SER A 126 14.67 6.39 16.22
C SER A 126 14.82 5.99 17.70
N ALA A 127 15.98 6.23 18.29
CA ALA A 127 16.19 6.06 19.73
C ALA A 127 15.26 6.97 20.57
N THR A 128 14.90 8.14 20.06
CA THR A 128 13.95 9.04 20.72
C THR A 128 12.56 8.41 20.79
N GLN A 129 12.08 7.78 19.71
CA GLN A 129 10.80 7.05 19.72
C GLN A 129 10.85 5.89 20.73
N LEU A 130 11.95 5.14 20.81
CA LEU A 130 12.07 4.05 21.77
C LEU A 130 11.91 4.57 23.21
N ARG A 131 12.65 5.61 23.59
CA ARG A 131 12.55 6.21 24.94
C ARG A 131 11.14 6.71 25.25
N LEU A 132 10.49 7.34 24.29
CA LEU A 132 9.10 7.81 24.45
C LEU A 132 8.13 6.65 24.65
N VAL A 133 8.24 5.58 23.85
CA VAL A 133 7.40 4.39 23.99
C VAL A 133 7.62 3.70 25.34
N CYS A 134 8.86 3.64 25.84
CA CYS A 134 9.16 3.11 27.17
C CYS A 134 8.50 3.95 28.28
N ALA A 135 8.62 5.29 28.20
CA ALA A 135 8.01 6.20 29.17
C ALA A 135 6.47 6.07 29.19
N LEU A 136 5.85 5.99 28.01
CA LEU A 136 4.41 5.78 27.88
C LEU A 136 3.96 4.41 28.40
N GLY A 137 4.78 3.36 28.17
CA GLY A 137 4.52 2.03 28.73
C GLY A 137 4.50 2.04 30.24
N TRP A 138 5.49 2.69 30.87
CA TRP A 138 5.56 2.86 32.32
C TRP A 138 4.37 3.66 32.87
N GLU A 139 4.02 4.78 32.21
CA GLU A 139 2.90 5.63 32.61
C GLU A 139 1.54 4.90 32.56
N LEU A 140 1.35 4.08 31.53
CA LEU A 140 0.11 3.34 31.32
C LEU A 140 0.06 1.98 32.02
N GLY A 141 1.16 1.54 32.66
CA GLY A 141 1.27 0.21 33.24
C GLY A 141 1.19 -0.92 32.22
N VAL A 142 1.62 -0.68 30.99
CA VAL A 142 1.57 -1.62 29.86
C VAL A 142 2.98 -1.88 29.36
N ARG A 143 3.29 -3.13 29.05
CA ARG A 143 4.56 -3.49 28.39
C ARG A 143 4.40 -3.31 26.86
N PRO A 144 4.98 -2.27 26.23
CA PRO A 144 4.81 -2.03 24.81
C PRO A 144 5.41 -3.13 23.95
N CYS A 145 4.79 -3.45 22.83
CA CYS A 145 5.32 -4.31 21.79
C CYS A 145 6.01 -3.46 20.71
N VAL A 146 7.29 -3.75 20.44
CA VAL A 146 8.09 -2.95 19.50
C VAL A 146 8.78 -3.83 18.47
N ALA A 147 8.89 -3.31 17.24
CA ALA A 147 9.77 -3.82 16.20
C ALA A 147 10.73 -2.70 15.78
N VAL A 148 11.90 -3.04 15.27
CA VAL A 148 12.85 -2.04 14.76
C VAL A 148 12.70 -1.94 13.24
N ARG A 149 12.36 -0.74 12.74
CA ARG A 149 12.44 -0.48 11.31
C ARG A 149 13.86 -0.10 10.93
N VAL A 150 14.43 -0.89 10.04
CA VAL A 150 15.82 -0.77 9.62
C VAL A 150 15.90 -0.05 8.28
N ASN A 151 16.69 1.03 8.20
CA ASN A 151 17.17 1.55 6.94
C ASN A 151 18.33 0.66 6.46
N PRO A 152 18.16 -0.09 5.35
CA PRO A 152 19.14 -1.08 4.94
C PRO A 152 20.45 -0.45 4.47
N ASP A 153 21.54 -1.20 4.60
CA ASP A 153 22.90 -0.84 4.16
C ASP A 153 23.17 -1.20 2.68
N PHE A 154 22.14 -1.54 1.95
CA PHE A 154 22.19 -1.87 0.52
C PHE A 154 21.24 -0.99 -0.29
N GLN A 155 21.59 -0.80 -1.55
CA GLN A 155 20.73 -0.14 -2.53
C GLN A 155 20.21 -1.15 -3.55
N ILE A 156 18.94 -1.05 -3.87
CA ILE A 156 18.33 -1.85 -4.91
C ILE A 156 18.46 -1.14 -6.26
N GLY A 157 18.77 -1.91 -7.29
CA GLY A 157 19.03 -1.41 -8.63
C GLY A 157 17.81 -0.78 -9.34
N LYS A 158 17.61 -1.02 -10.62
CA LYS A 158 16.57 -0.41 -11.45
C LYS A 158 15.17 -0.89 -11.09
N GLY A 159 14.21 0.04 -10.95
CA GLY A 159 12.77 -0.22 -10.86
C GLY A 159 12.12 0.31 -9.57
N GLY A 160 11.01 1.03 -9.72
CA GLY A 160 10.21 1.55 -8.64
C GLY A 160 10.75 2.80 -7.93
N ILE A 161 10.03 3.20 -6.88
CA ILE A 161 10.39 4.33 -6.02
C ILE A 161 11.29 3.80 -4.90
N ARG A 162 12.52 4.31 -4.79
CA ARG A 162 13.46 3.94 -3.72
C ARG A 162 13.02 4.56 -2.40
N MET A 163 13.04 3.77 -1.31
CA MET A 163 12.69 4.23 0.03
C MET A 163 13.67 3.77 1.13
N GLY A 164 14.75 3.10 0.77
CA GLY A 164 15.78 2.63 1.69
C GLY A 164 17.17 2.59 1.04
N GLY A 165 18.21 2.41 1.86
CA GLY A 165 19.59 2.31 1.39
C GLY A 165 20.29 3.63 1.11
N SER A 166 19.71 4.75 1.54
CA SER A 166 20.32 6.09 1.49
C SER A 166 19.91 6.90 2.71
N ALA A 167 20.58 8.02 2.95
CA ALA A 167 20.15 8.96 3.97
C ALA A 167 18.70 9.39 3.71
N GLY A 168 17.84 9.24 4.69
CA GLY A 168 16.41 9.51 4.57
C GLY A 168 15.70 9.52 5.91
N PRO A 169 14.42 9.89 5.93
CA PRO A 169 13.67 10.02 7.18
C PRO A 169 13.19 8.68 7.74
N PHE A 170 13.38 7.56 7.02
CA PHE A 170 12.77 6.27 7.35
C PHE A 170 13.76 5.28 7.95
N GLY A 171 13.40 4.76 9.13
CA GLY A 171 14.12 3.69 9.79
C GLY A 171 15.44 4.12 10.45
N ILE A 172 16.04 3.21 11.16
CA ILE A 172 17.33 3.35 11.83
C ILE A 172 18.39 2.71 10.93
N ASP A 173 19.48 3.37 10.71
CA ASP A 173 20.57 2.84 9.87
C ASP A 173 21.05 1.48 10.39
N ALA A 174 21.23 0.52 9.50
CA ALA A 174 21.56 -0.86 9.85
C ALA A 174 22.78 -0.96 10.79
N THR A 175 23.75 -0.02 10.66
CA THR A 175 24.94 0.07 11.50
C THR A 175 24.66 0.52 12.94
N GLU A 176 23.56 1.23 13.18
CA GLU A 176 23.15 1.73 14.50
C GLU A 176 22.23 0.75 15.23
N VAL A 177 21.57 -0.16 14.51
CA VAL A 177 20.62 -1.12 15.08
C VAL A 177 21.23 -1.95 16.22
N PRO A 178 22.47 -2.47 16.16
CA PRO A 178 23.03 -3.23 17.27
C PRO A 178 23.15 -2.43 18.57
N ALA A 179 23.41 -1.12 18.50
CA ALA A 179 23.45 -0.25 19.68
C ALA A 179 22.04 -0.06 20.26
N LEU A 180 21.04 0.15 19.39
CA LEU A 180 19.65 0.26 19.81
C LEU A 180 19.12 -1.02 20.44
N LEU A 181 19.48 -2.21 19.92
CA LEU A 181 19.08 -3.50 20.50
C LEU A 181 19.63 -3.68 21.91
N ARG A 182 20.87 -3.23 22.18
CA ARG A 182 21.43 -3.22 23.53
C ARG A 182 20.70 -2.25 24.49
N GLU A 183 20.25 -1.08 23.98
CA GLU A 183 19.40 -0.16 24.74
C GLU A 183 18.04 -0.80 25.04
N LEU A 184 17.43 -1.38 24.02
CA LEU A 184 16.12 -2.04 24.09
C LEU A 184 16.12 -3.21 25.09
N ALA A 185 17.17 -4.03 25.13
CA ALA A 185 17.29 -5.15 26.07
C ALA A 185 17.28 -4.73 27.55
N ARG A 186 17.52 -3.44 27.85
CA ARG A 186 17.51 -2.87 29.20
C ARG A 186 16.17 -2.24 29.57
N GLN A 187 15.22 -2.25 28.65
CA GLN A 187 13.90 -1.61 28.81
C GLN A 187 12.79 -2.66 29.01
N GLU A 188 11.74 -2.26 29.68
CA GLU A 188 10.54 -3.09 29.85
C GLU A 188 9.63 -3.04 28.61
N VAL A 189 10.14 -3.52 27.48
CA VAL A 189 9.39 -3.63 26.23
C VAL A 189 9.47 -5.07 25.68
N ALA A 190 8.48 -5.47 24.92
CA ALA A 190 8.49 -6.73 24.18
C ALA A 190 9.06 -6.48 22.78
N PHE A 191 10.27 -6.95 22.52
CA PHE A 191 10.83 -6.91 21.17
C PHE A 191 10.18 -8.00 20.31
N ALA A 192 9.51 -7.60 19.23
CA ALA A 192 8.80 -8.52 18.33
C ALA A 192 9.61 -8.86 17.07
N GLY A 193 10.41 -7.94 16.54
CA GLY A 193 11.15 -8.24 15.33
C GLY A 193 11.63 -7.03 14.53
N PHE A 194 11.85 -7.26 13.25
CA PHE A 194 12.41 -6.27 12.34
C PHE A 194 11.46 -5.96 11.18
N HIS A 195 11.55 -4.73 10.70
CA HIS A 195 10.86 -4.27 9.49
C HIS A 195 11.88 -3.62 8.54
N VAL A 196 11.93 -4.08 7.30
CA VAL A 196 12.80 -3.53 6.25
C VAL A 196 11.94 -3.15 5.06
N PHE A 197 11.92 -1.84 4.75
CA PHE A 197 11.15 -1.34 3.60
C PHE A 197 12.10 -0.71 2.57
N TRP A 198 12.29 -1.38 1.44
CA TRP A 198 13.29 -1.04 0.43
C TRP A 198 12.77 -0.15 -0.71
N GLY A 199 11.47 -0.20 -1.02
CA GLY A 199 10.93 0.56 -2.14
C GLY A 199 9.46 0.28 -2.44
N SER A 200 8.92 0.95 -3.47
CA SER A 200 7.53 0.85 -3.91
C SER A 200 7.42 0.86 -5.42
N GLN A 201 6.31 0.35 -5.96
CA GLN A 201 5.96 0.36 -7.39
C GLN A 201 7.02 -0.33 -8.28
N CYS A 202 7.55 -1.46 -7.86
CA CYS A 202 8.50 -2.25 -8.65
C CYS A 202 7.76 -3.31 -9.47
N LEU A 203 7.91 -3.24 -10.80
CA LEU A 203 7.37 -4.22 -11.76
C LEU A 203 8.41 -5.28 -12.15
N HIS A 204 9.68 -5.11 -11.76
CA HIS A 204 10.78 -5.97 -12.16
C HIS A 204 11.03 -7.07 -11.11
N ALA A 205 10.60 -8.29 -11.39
CA ALA A 205 10.68 -9.41 -10.45
C ALA A 205 12.10 -9.68 -9.91
N PRO A 206 13.18 -9.67 -10.71
CA PRO A 206 14.53 -9.84 -10.19
C PRO A 206 14.92 -8.81 -9.14
N THR A 207 14.47 -7.56 -9.28
CA THR A 207 14.70 -6.49 -8.30
C THR A 207 13.96 -6.78 -6.98
N VAL A 208 12.70 -7.22 -7.04
CA VAL A 208 11.92 -7.63 -5.87
C VAL A 208 12.60 -8.79 -5.14
N VAL A 209 13.01 -9.82 -5.87
CA VAL A 209 13.72 -10.99 -5.33
C VAL A 209 15.02 -10.59 -4.66
N GLN A 210 15.82 -9.74 -5.30
CA GLN A 210 17.07 -9.24 -4.73
C GLN A 210 16.81 -8.49 -3.42
N ALA A 211 15.81 -7.60 -3.40
CA ALA A 211 15.44 -6.84 -2.23
C ALA A 211 15.04 -7.73 -1.04
N GLN A 212 14.19 -8.72 -1.31
CA GLN A 212 13.75 -9.67 -0.27
C GLN A 212 14.92 -10.48 0.29
N ARG A 213 15.80 -11.02 -0.57
CA ARG A 213 16.99 -11.77 -0.12
C ARG A 213 17.92 -10.93 0.71
N GLN A 214 18.27 -9.73 0.25
CA GLN A 214 19.16 -8.82 0.98
C GLN A 214 18.53 -8.37 2.31
N SER A 215 17.23 -8.12 2.35
CA SER A 215 16.51 -7.80 3.58
C SER A 215 16.53 -8.97 4.57
N ALA A 216 16.31 -10.20 4.11
CA ALA A 216 16.36 -11.39 4.93
C ALA A 216 17.78 -11.63 5.49
N GLU A 217 18.82 -11.48 4.66
CA GLU A 217 20.22 -11.60 5.09
C GLU A 217 20.63 -10.52 6.10
N LEU A 218 20.17 -9.28 5.89
CA LEU A 218 20.38 -8.19 6.84
C LEU A 218 19.78 -8.52 8.21
N VAL A 219 18.50 -8.96 8.22
CA VAL A 219 17.84 -9.33 9.48
C VAL A 219 18.55 -10.49 10.17
N VAL A 220 18.99 -11.49 9.43
CA VAL A 220 19.77 -12.60 10.03
C VAL A 220 21.07 -12.12 10.67
N ARG A 221 21.78 -11.17 10.04
CA ARG A 221 22.98 -10.56 10.66
C ARG A 221 22.63 -9.84 11.96
N LEU A 222 21.57 -9.02 11.96
CA LEU A 222 21.13 -8.26 13.12
C LEU A 222 20.62 -9.15 14.26
N ALA A 223 19.89 -10.21 13.91
CA ALA A 223 19.37 -11.19 14.87
C ALA A 223 20.47 -12.00 15.55
N GLY A 224 21.66 -12.06 14.98
CA GLY A 224 22.83 -12.73 15.62
C GLY A 224 23.26 -12.13 16.97
N SER A 225 22.78 -10.95 17.32
CA SER A 225 23.01 -10.31 18.63
C SER A 225 21.86 -10.52 19.63
N LEU A 226 20.83 -11.27 19.27
CA LEU A 226 19.68 -11.57 20.12
C LEU A 226 19.85 -12.94 20.78
N ASP A 227 19.31 -13.08 21.99
CA ASP A 227 19.29 -14.35 22.73
C ASP A 227 18.31 -15.39 22.14
N ALA A 228 17.32 -14.91 21.37
CA ALA A 228 16.32 -15.75 20.71
C ALA A 228 15.92 -15.14 19.33
N PRO A 229 15.47 -15.98 18.40
CA PRO A 229 14.95 -15.49 17.12
C PRO A 229 13.81 -14.47 17.30
N PRO A 230 13.71 -13.45 16.45
CA PRO A 230 12.59 -12.51 16.49
C PRO A 230 11.26 -13.22 16.16
N ALA A 231 10.16 -12.73 16.73
CA ALA A 231 8.84 -13.32 16.47
C ALA A 231 8.39 -13.13 15.00
N PHE A 232 8.83 -12.05 14.37
CA PHE A 232 8.56 -11.83 12.95
C PHE A 232 9.65 -10.98 12.26
N ILE A 233 9.67 -11.09 10.94
CA ILE A 233 10.35 -10.15 10.04
C ILE A 233 9.36 -9.64 9.00
N ASN A 234 9.26 -8.32 8.86
CA ASN A 234 8.52 -7.67 7.80
C ASN A 234 9.52 -7.25 6.71
N LEU A 235 9.40 -7.86 5.54
CA LEU A 235 10.27 -7.61 4.39
C LEU A 235 9.78 -6.47 3.50
N GLY A 236 8.77 -5.72 3.99
CA GLY A 236 8.10 -4.71 3.19
C GLY A 236 7.24 -5.32 2.10
N GLY A 237 6.92 -4.51 1.11
CA GLY A 237 6.14 -4.94 -0.06
C GLY A 237 6.84 -4.55 -1.34
N GLY A 238 6.52 -3.37 -1.82
CA GLY A 238 7.15 -2.79 -3.00
C GLY A 238 6.58 -3.26 -4.34
N PHE A 239 5.68 -4.25 -4.34
CA PHE A 239 5.08 -4.80 -5.56
C PHE A 239 4.28 -3.73 -6.30
N GLY A 240 4.60 -3.55 -7.59
CA GLY A 240 3.98 -2.59 -8.48
C GLY A 240 2.83 -3.15 -9.29
N ILE A 241 2.04 -2.24 -9.84
CA ILE A 241 1.04 -2.54 -10.88
C ILE A 241 1.34 -1.67 -12.11
N PRO A 242 1.05 -2.12 -13.33
CA PRO A 242 1.27 -1.32 -14.53
C PRO A 242 0.25 -0.18 -14.57
N TYR A 243 0.71 1.06 -14.70
CA TYR A 243 -0.13 2.25 -14.87
C TYR A 243 -0.17 2.73 -16.31
N PHE A 244 0.89 2.50 -17.06
CA PHE A 244 1.03 3.04 -18.41
C PHE A 244 1.00 1.94 -19.49
N PRO A 245 0.53 2.27 -20.70
CA PRO A 245 0.64 1.36 -21.84
C PRO A 245 2.11 0.94 -22.09
N GLY A 246 2.33 -0.38 -22.26
CA GLY A 246 3.66 -0.93 -22.48
C GLY A 246 4.39 -1.38 -21.21
N GLU A 247 3.85 -1.10 -20.04
CA GLU A 247 4.35 -1.71 -18.80
C GLU A 247 3.81 -3.14 -18.65
N ASP A 248 4.68 -4.08 -18.36
CA ASP A 248 4.31 -5.46 -18.05
C ASP A 248 3.98 -5.61 -16.55
N PRO A 249 2.99 -6.43 -16.19
CA PRO A 249 2.72 -6.78 -14.80
C PRO A 249 3.93 -7.43 -14.14
N LEU A 250 4.06 -7.24 -12.83
CA LEU A 250 5.05 -7.98 -12.03
C LEU A 250 4.86 -9.50 -12.23
N ASP A 251 5.92 -10.18 -12.63
CA ASP A 251 5.99 -11.64 -12.68
C ASP A 251 6.00 -12.20 -11.23
N LEU A 252 4.79 -12.42 -10.70
CA LEU A 252 4.60 -12.92 -9.35
C LEU A 252 5.08 -14.37 -9.21
N ASP A 253 4.99 -15.18 -10.26
CA ASP A 253 5.42 -16.59 -10.23
C ASP A 253 6.94 -16.67 -10.06
N ALA A 254 7.70 -15.81 -10.75
CA ALA A 254 9.14 -15.70 -10.54
C ALA A 254 9.49 -15.28 -9.11
N VAL A 255 8.73 -14.35 -8.52
CA VAL A 255 8.93 -13.93 -7.12
C VAL A 255 8.63 -15.09 -6.17
N GLY A 256 7.48 -15.76 -6.33
CA GLY A 256 7.07 -16.89 -5.48
C GLY A 256 8.06 -18.04 -5.54
N LYS A 257 8.50 -18.42 -6.75
CA LYS A 257 9.51 -19.46 -6.94
C LYS A 257 10.82 -19.11 -6.22
N ALA A 258 11.31 -17.89 -6.40
CA ALA A 258 12.54 -17.47 -5.73
C ALA A 258 12.39 -17.46 -4.20
N MET A 259 11.20 -17.12 -3.66
CA MET A 259 10.91 -17.23 -2.22
C MET A 259 10.96 -18.68 -1.74
N CYS A 260 10.42 -19.63 -2.49
CA CYS A 260 10.53 -21.06 -2.17
C CYS A 260 11.99 -21.53 -2.06
N ASP A 261 12.91 -20.95 -2.84
CA ASP A 261 14.32 -21.31 -2.82
C ASP A 261 15.06 -20.82 -1.55
N TRP A 262 14.81 -19.58 -1.12
CA TRP A 262 15.58 -18.98 -0.02
C TRP A 262 14.90 -19.06 1.35
N LEU A 263 13.56 -19.14 1.42
CA LEU A 263 12.79 -19.14 2.67
C LEU A 263 13.18 -20.30 3.61
N PRO A 264 13.41 -21.55 3.15
CA PRO A 264 13.82 -22.65 4.01
C PRO A 264 15.19 -22.39 4.72
N ALA A 265 16.10 -21.70 4.02
CA ALA A 265 17.39 -21.33 4.62
C ALA A 265 17.23 -20.27 5.72
N LEU A 266 16.35 -19.30 5.52
CA LEU A 266 15.98 -18.32 6.54
C LEU A 266 15.33 -18.99 7.77
N GLN A 267 14.37 -19.89 7.55
CA GLN A 267 13.67 -20.59 8.63
C GLN A 267 14.60 -21.48 9.48
N ARG A 268 15.63 -22.06 8.87
CA ARG A 268 16.67 -22.79 9.64
C ARG A 268 17.52 -21.88 10.51
N ARG A 269 17.79 -20.64 10.07
CA ARG A 269 18.60 -19.66 10.82
C ARG A 269 17.80 -18.92 11.88
N LEU A 270 16.50 -18.70 11.62
CA LEU A 270 15.54 -18.02 12.50
C LEU A 270 14.30 -18.89 12.69
N PRO A 271 14.42 -20.00 13.45
CA PRO A 271 13.31 -20.93 13.64
C PRO A 271 12.14 -20.27 14.38
N GLY A 272 10.91 -20.52 13.90
CA GLY A 272 9.70 -19.96 14.46
C GLY A 272 9.40 -18.51 14.07
N THR A 273 10.31 -17.82 13.36
CA THR A 273 10.10 -16.45 12.90
C THR A 273 9.10 -16.42 11.75
N ARG A 274 8.03 -15.63 11.90
CA ARG A 274 7.04 -15.37 10.85
C ARG A 274 7.61 -14.40 9.82
N VAL A 275 7.27 -14.58 8.55
CA VAL A 275 7.68 -13.70 7.47
C VAL A 275 6.46 -12.95 6.95
N VAL A 276 6.51 -11.63 7.00
CA VAL A 276 5.44 -10.72 6.63
C VAL A 276 5.78 -9.98 5.34
N LEU A 277 4.82 -9.88 4.44
CA LEU A 277 4.83 -8.95 3.31
C LEU A 277 3.73 -7.91 3.51
N GLU A 278 4.09 -6.62 3.47
CA GLU A 278 3.15 -5.50 3.57
C GLU A 278 2.79 -4.97 2.18
N LEU A 279 1.59 -5.28 1.73
CA LEU A 279 1.13 -4.91 0.41
C LEU A 279 0.04 -3.83 0.50
N GLY A 280 0.20 -2.74 -0.24
CA GLY A 280 -0.82 -1.71 -0.39
C GLY A 280 -1.35 -1.68 -1.81
N ARG A 281 -0.65 -0.95 -2.67
CA ARG A 281 -0.97 -0.75 -4.09
C ARG A 281 -1.30 -2.04 -4.84
N TYR A 282 -0.50 -3.08 -4.65
CA TYR A 282 -0.64 -4.35 -5.35
C TYR A 282 -1.96 -5.06 -5.04
N LEU A 283 -2.50 -4.88 -3.83
CA LEU A 283 -3.79 -5.45 -3.43
C LEU A 283 -4.98 -4.70 -4.03
N VAL A 284 -4.97 -3.37 -3.96
CA VAL A 284 -6.19 -2.58 -4.21
C VAL A 284 -6.15 -1.76 -5.51
N GLY A 285 -4.97 -1.49 -6.07
CA GLY A 285 -4.81 -0.54 -7.16
C GLY A 285 -5.65 -0.87 -8.39
N GLU A 286 -5.62 -2.11 -8.87
CA GLU A 286 -6.36 -2.56 -10.05
C GLU A 286 -7.84 -2.85 -9.76
N ALA A 287 -8.25 -2.89 -8.50
CA ALA A 287 -9.64 -3.09 -8.12
C ALA A 287 -10.49 -1.82 -8.24
N GLY A 288 -9.87 -0.65 -8.33
CA GLY A 288 -10.56 0.63 -8.31
C GLY A 288 -10.56 1.36 -9.64
N ILE A 289 -11.67 2.08 -9.88
CA ILE A 289 -11.82 3.06 -10.95
C ILE A 289 -12.23 4.40 -10.36
N TYR A 290 -11.80 5.47 -11.04
CA TYR A 290 -12.32 6.83 -10.85
C TYR A 290 -13.19 7.20 -12.02
N VAL A 291 -14.34 7.82 -11.76
CA VAL A 291 -15.35 8.15 -12.78
C VAL A 291 -15.71 9.62 -12.66
N CYS A 292 -15.58 10.35 -13.75
CA CYS A 292 -16.06 11.72 -13.88
C CYS A 292 -16.98 11.88 -15.08
N ARG A 293 -17.69 13.00 -15.14
CA ARG A 293 -18.59 13.33 -16.24
C ARG A 293 -18.04 14.48 -17.06
N VAL A 294 -18.14 14.38 -18.38
CA VAL A 294 -17.85 15.50 -19.27
C VAL A 294 -18.87 16.61 -19.03
N ILE A 295 -18.41 17.73 -18.49
CA ILE A 295 -19.26 18.90 -18.20
C ILE A 295 -19.18 19.96 -19.30
N ASP A 296 -18.05 20.01 -20.00
CA ASP A 296 -17.83 20.92 -21.12
C ASP A 296 -16.74 20.37 -22.05
N HIS A 297 -16.72 20.83 -23.29
CA HIS A 297 -15.62 20.58 -24.20
C HIS A 297 -15.36 21.81 -25.08
N LYS A 298 -14.09 22.08 -25.34
CA LYS A 298 -13.70 23.20 -26.22
C LYS A 298 -12.54 22.83 -27.12
N VAL A 299 -12.52 23.43 -28.30
CA VAL A 299 -11.36 23.41 -29.20
C VAL A 299 -10.42 24.55 -28.85
N SER A 300 -9.15 24.27 -28.62
CA SER A 300 -8.12 25.27 -28.36
C SER A 300 -7.10 25.26 -29.49
N ARG A 301 -6.85 26.43 -30.12
CA ARG A 301 -5.84 26.64 -31.18
C ARG A 301 -6.00 25.74 -32.42
N GLY A 302 -7.24 25.41 -32.79
CA GLY A 302 -7.58 24.80 -34.09
C GLY A 302 -7.22 23.33 -34.28
N ASN A 303 -6.81 22.61 -33.25
CA ASN A 303 -6.60 21.16 -33.37
C ASN A 303 -7.94 20.41 -33.38
N ARG A 304 -8.51 20.31 -34.59
CA ARG A 304 -9.51 19.29 -34.98
C ARG A 304 -8.82 18.34 -35.94
N LEU A 305 -8.54 17.13 -35.51
CA LEU A 305 -8.30 16.06 -36.44
C LEU A 305 -9.66 15.34 -36.62
N ALA A 306 -10.31 15.60 -37.71
CA ALA A 306 -11.49 14.87 -38.12
C ALA A 306 -11.06 13.52 -38.68
N GLU A 307 -11.30 12.45 -37.90
CA GLU A 307 -11.46 11.10 -38.44
C GLU A 307 -12.22 10.25 -37.41
N PRO A 308 -13.01 9.24 -37.85
CA PRO A 308 -14.34 8.95 -37.29
C PRO A 308 -14.39 8.11 -36.02
N ALA A 309 -13.26 7.78 -35.36
CA ALA A 309 -13.33 6.90 -34.21
C ALA A 309 -12.62 7.43 -32.95
N LEU A 310 -11.51 8.14 -33.06
CA LEU A 310 -10.72 8.61 -31.93
C LEU A 310 -10.27 10.05 -32.13
N GLU A 311 -10.45 10.89 -31.13
CA GLU A 311 -9.95 12.27 -31.09
C GLU A 311 -8.76 12.36 -30.12
N ARG A 312 -7.74 13.15 -30.47
CA ARG A 312 -6.69 13.50 -29.53
C ARG A 312 -7.19 14.60 -28.62
N CYS A 313 -7.26 14.32 -27.34
CA CYS A 313 -7.78 15.29 -26.37
C CYS A 313 -6.94 15.32 -25.08
N HIS A 314 -7.14 16.36 -24.30
CA HIS A 314 -6.67 16.49 -22.92
C HIS A 314 -7.89 16.36 -22.01
N VAL A 315 -7.79 15.56 -20.96
CA VAL A 315 -8.82 15.43 -19.94
C VAL A 315 -8.34 16.24 -18.73
N VAL A 316 -9.05 17.32 -18.45
CA VAL A 316 -8.73 18.23 -17.34
C VAL A 316 -9.88 18.26 -16.34
N GLY A 317 -9.59 18.52 -15.09
CA GLY A 317 -10.60 18.68 -14.05
C GLY A 317 -11.18 20.09 -14.01
N CYS A 318 -12.02 20.34 -13.01
CA CYS A 318 -12.72 21.61 -12.82
C CYS A 318 -11.98 22.61 -11.92
N LEU A 319 -10.84 22.24 -11.37
CA LEU A 319 -10.09 23.09 -10.45
C LEU A 319 -9.32 24.21 -11.19
N CYS A 320 -9.27 25.40 -10.61
CA CYS A 320 -8.52 26.54 -11.17
C CYS A 320 -7.00 26.37 -11.02
N THR A 321 -6.47 25.28 -11.53
CA THR A 321 -5.03 24.98 -11.54
C THR A 321 -4.65 24.17 -12.77
N PRO A 322 -3.50 24.43 -13.41
CA PRO A 322 -3.01 23.62 -14.54
C PRO A 322 -2.59 22.20 -14.12
N LEU A 323 -2.51 21.92 -12.81
CA LEU A 323 -2.16 20.62 -12.28
C LEU A 323 -3.34 19.64 -12.29
N ASP A 324 -4.59 20.12 -12.38
CA ASP A 324 -5.80 19.28 -12.44
C ASP A 324 -5.96 18.70 -13.85
N ARG A 325 -5.12 17.75 -14.18
CA ARG A 325 -5.07 17.08 -15.47
C ARG A 325 -5.08 15.57 -15.28
N LEU A 326 -6.14 14.92 -15.75
CA LEU A 326 -6.29 13.47 -15.69
C LEU A 326 -5.55 12.77 -16.84
N ALA A 327 -5.51 13.38 -18.01
CA ALA A 327 -4.79 12.84 -19.15
C ALA A 327 -4.31 13.95 -20.09
N ASP A 328 -3.14 13.71 -20.69
CA ASP A 328 -2.53 14.62 -21.65
C ASP A 328 -2.37 13.95 -23.00
N SER A 329 -2.93 14.57 -24.06
CA SER A 329 -2.76 14.14 -25.45
C SER A 329 -3.15 12.66 -25.70
N VAL A 330 -4.28 12.22 -25.11
CA VAL A 330 -4.78 10.85 -25.26
C VAL A 330 -5.74 10.75 -26.43
N GLN A 331 -5.81 9.56 -27.01
CA GLN A 331 -6.81 9.23 -28.05
C GLN A 331 -8.04 8.62 -27.38
N LEU A 332 -9.16 9.30 -27.43
CA LEU A 332 -10.45 8.83 -26.92
C LEU A 332 -11.53 8.95 -28.03
N PRO A 333 -12.59 8.15 -27.94
CA PRO A 333 -13.80 8.40 -28.76
C PRO A 333 -14.31 9.82 -28.55
N ALA A 334 -14.86 10.44 -29.60
CA ALA A 334 -15.46 11.76 -29.51
C ALA A 334 -16.49 11.79 -28.37
N ALA A 335 -16.19 12.58 -27.33
CA ALA A 335 -17.02 12.66 -26.15
C ALA A 335 -18.06 13.76 -26.26
N LYS A 336 -19.24 13.53 -25.71
CA LYS A 336 -20.33 14.49 -25.56
C LYS A 336 -20.46 14.95 -24.12
N ILE A 337 -20.99 16.15 -23.91
CA ILE A 337 -21.40 16.61 -22.58
C ILE A 337 -22.37 15.57 -21.99
N GLY A 338 -22.08 15.13 -20.78
CA GLY A 338 -22.83 14.09 -20.10
C GLY A 338 -22.21 12.69 -20.15
N ASP A 339 -21.28 12.43 -21.06
CA ASP A 339 -20.57 11.14 -21.11
C ASP A 339 -19.71 10.91 -19.86
N LEU A 340 -19.48 9.64 -19.53
CA LEU A 340 -18.63 9.24 -18.42
C LEU A 340 -17.22 8.93 -18.90
N VAL A 341 -16.24 9.55 -18.26
CA VAL A 341 -14.82 9.23 -18.41
C VAL A 341 -14.38 8.37 -17.24
N VAL A 342 -13.66 7.29 -17.54
CA VAL A 342 -13.20 6.33 -16.56
C VAL A 342 -11.68 6.28 -16.53
N VAL A 343 -11.10 6.47 -15.34
CA VAL A 343 -9.68 6.25 -15.08
C VAL A 343 -9.55 4.94 -14.33
N PHE A 344 -8.89 3.98 -14.95
CA PHE A 344 -8.62 2.68 -14.36
C PHE A 344 -7.47 2.74 -13.34
N GLN A 345 -7.28 1.64 -12.58
CA GLN A 345 -6.17 1.48 -11.62
C GLN A 345 -6.13 2.59 -10.54
N SER A 346 -7.31 3.11 -10.19
CA SER A 346 -7.48 4.18 -9.21
C SER A 346 -7.76 3.67 -7.80
N GLY A 347 -7.54 2.38 -7.54
CA GLY A 347 -7.85 1.76 -6.25
C GLY A 347 -6.86 2.09 -5.14
N ALA A 348 -5.62 2.51 -5.49
CA ALA A 348 -4.59 2.88 -4.54
C ALA A 348 -4.19 4.34 -4.70
N TYR A 349 -4.11 5.07 -3.58
CA TYR A 349 -3.68 6.47 -3.49
C TYR A 349 -4.50 7.46 -4.32
N GLY A 350 -5.56 7.04 -4.94
CA GLY A 350 -6.43 7.89 -5.77
C GLY A 350 -7.08 8.97 -4.91
N ARG A 351 -8.01 8.59 -4.03
CA ARG A 351 -8.67 9.54 -3.13
C ARG A 351 -7.77 9.95 -1.95
N SER A 352 -7.07 9.00 -1.35
CA SER A 352 -6.33 9.22 -0.10
C SER A 352 -5.14 10.18 -0.24
N ALA A 353 -4.54 10.28 -1.43
CA ALA A 353 -3.39 11.15 -1.70
C ALA A 353 -3.73 12.36 -2.59
N SER A 354 -5.00 12.57 -2.92
CA SER A 354 -5.46 13.72 -3.70
C SER A 354 -5.87 14.88 -2.80
N PRO A 355 -5.62 16.15 -3.20
CA PRO A 355 -6.15 17.32 -2.51
C PRO A 355 -7.66 17.35 -2.66
N THR A 356 -8.40 17.19 -1.54
CA THR A 356 -9.87 17.08 -1.58
C THR A 356 -10.61 18.35 -1.20
N ASP A 357 -9.93 19.30 -0.53
CA ASP A 357 -10.59 20.50 0.02
C ASP A 357 -10.36 21.76 -0.83
N PHE A 358 -9.63 21.64 -1.93
CA PHE A 358 -9.34 22.79 -2.80
C PHE A 358 -10.62 23.31 -3.47
N LEU A 359 -10.84 24.63 -3.40
CA LEU A 359 -12.01 25.36 -3.90
C LEU A 359 -13.37 24.94 -3.28
N GLY A 360 -13.38 24.21 -2.16
CA GLY A 360 -14.61 23.83 -1.47
C GLY A 360 -15.46 22.81 -2.24
N HIS A 361 -14.91 22.11 -3.20
CA HIS A 361 -15.62 20.99 -3.87
C HIS A 361 -15.88 19.84 -2.88
N PRO A 362 -17.05 19.22 -2.91
CA PRO A 362 -17.34 18.08 -2.07
C PRO A 362 -16.45 16.89 -2.43
N PRO A 363 -15.97 16.12 -1.45
CA PRO A 363 -15.14 14.96 -1.71
C PRO A 363 -15.87 13.94 -2.58
N PRO A 364 -15.15 13.18 -3.44
CA PRO A 364 -15.73 12.11 -4.25
C PRO A 364 -16.46 11.06 -3.41
N VAL A 365 -17.57 10.54 -3.93
CA VAL A 365 -18.26 9.38 -3.35
C VAL A 365 -17.41 8.13 -3.58
N GLU A 366 -17.41 7.20 -2.62
CA GLU A 366 -16.73 5.91 -2.72
C GLU A 366 -17.72 4.77 -2.55
N MET A 367 -17.57 3.73 -3.36
CA MET A 367 -18.43 2.53 -3.29
C MET A 367 -17.59 1.26 -3.45
N LEU A 368 -17.82 0.26 -2.59
CA LEU A 368 -17.37 -1.11 -2.77
C LEU A 368 -18.53 -1.95 -3.30
N VAL A 369 -18.33 -2.66 -4.41
CA VAL A 369 -19.36 -3.48 -5.10
C VAL A 369 -18.90 -4.90 -5.29
#